data_36bf4aa8a0b74f47aaafe8c0f20b8dbf
#
_entry.id   36bf4aa8a0b74f47aaafe8c0f20b8dbf
#
_cell.length_a   1.000
_cell.length_b   1.000
_cell.length_c   1.000
_cell.angle_alpha   90.00
_cell.angle_beta   90.00
_cell.angle_gamma   90.00
#
_symmetry.space_group_name_H-M   'P 1'
#
loop_
_entity.id
_entity.type
_entity.pdbx_description
1 polymer ?
#
loop_
_entity_poly.entity_id
_entity_poly.type
_entity_poly.pdbx_seq_one_letter_code
_entity_poly.pdbx_strand_id
1 'polypeptide(L)'
;MEPTSNQIKTWYFSPRDSTGQTKVYSEKIALEKTVASTYYLNIGYKLDKKSNEGIPIWATSNQTGLICGSYWDPMEITVNKIHGTDKLQYTVEGIVDWKLAVFTLYSQPRNFQGTVSTTQTEH
;
A
#
# COMPACT_ATOMS: atom_id res chain seq x y z
N MET A 1 0.30 -23.53 14.87
CA MET A 1 -0.29 -22.69 14.53
C MET A 1 0.21 -22.06 13.49
N GLU A 2 -0.32 -21.65 12.76
CA GLU A 2 0.10 -21.15 11.77
C GLU A 2 0.01 -19.83 11.68
N PRO A 3 0.82 -19.28 11.31
CA PRO A 3 0.85 -17.92 11.26
C PRO A 3 -0.05 -17.42 10.28
N THR A 4 -0.96 -16.69 10.73
CA THR A 4 -1.80 -16.00 9.82
C THR A 4 -1.18 -14.72 9.42
N SER A 5 -0.01 -14.40 9.91
CA SER A 5 0.61 -13.14 9.63
C SER A 5 1.03 -13.03 8.19
N ASN A 6 1.03 -14.10 7.42
CA ASN A 6 1.40 -14.02 6.04
C ASN A 6 0.29 -13.57 5.14
N GLN A 7 -0.90 -13.44 5.66
CA GLN A 7 -1.99 -12.98 4.84
C GLN A 7 -1.87 -11.49 4.63
N ILE A 8 -2.01 -11.06 3.41
CA ILE A 8 -1.94 -9.65 3.08
C ILE A 8 -3.34 -9.13 2.91
N LYS A 9 -3.68 -8.12 3.69
CA LYS A 9 -4.99 -7.48 3.58
C LYS A 9 -5.03 -6.65 2.33
N THR A 10 -6.16 -6.65 1.66
CA THR A 10 -6.34 -5.85 0.46
C THR A 10 -7.50 -4.91 0.66
N TRP A 11 -7.29 -3.64 0.35
CA TRP A 11 -8.32 -2.63 0.38
C TRP A 11 -8.76 -2.37 -1.04
N TYR A 12 -10.07 -2.40 -1.30
CA TYR A 12 -10.62 -2.18 -2.63
C TYR A 12 -11.35 -0.85 -2.67
N PHE A 13 -11.10 -0.07 -3.70
CA PHE A 13 -11.65 1.27 -3.80
C PHE A 13 -12.62 1.41 -4.95
N SER A 14 -12.56 0.54 -5.94
CA SER A 14 -13.42 0.62 -7.11
C SER A 14 -13.93 -0.76 -7.44
N PRO A 15 -15.10 -0.86 -8.07
CA PRO A 15 -15.60 -2.15 -8.48
C PRO A 15 -14.67 -2.77 -9.50
N ARG A 16 -14.59 -4.07 -9.50
CA ARG A 16 -13.81 -4.75 -10.50
C ARG A 16 -14.46 -4.57 -11.83
N ASP A 17 -13.62 -4.42 -12.85
CA ASP A 17 -14.08 -4.33 -14.21
C ASP A 17 -14.37 -5.73 -14.69
N SER A 18 -15.63 -6.05 -14.91
CA SER A 18 -16.00 -7.40 -15.27
C SER A 18 -15.66 -7.75 -16.72
N THR A 19 -15.38 -6.74 -17.53
CA THR A 19 -15.05 -7.06 -18.92
C THR A 19 -13.64 -7.56 -19.07
N GLY A 20 -12.79 -7.28 -18.13
CA GLY A 20 -11.40 -7.69 -18.22
C GLY A 20 -10.61 -6.95 -19.27
N GLN A 21 -11.18 -5.87 -19.81
CA GLN A 21 -10.50 -5.15 -20.85
C GLN A 21 -9.66 -4.02 -20.31
N THR A 22 -9.85 -3.61 -19.10
CA THR A 22 -9.13 -2.46 -18.55
C THR A 22 -7.79 -2.93 -18.05
N LYS A 23 -6.75 -2.24 -18.48
CA LYS A 23 -5.42 -2.56 -18.03
C LYS A 23 -5.19 -1.99 -16.66
N VAL A 24 -4.61 -2.77 -15.78
CA VAL A 24 -4.35 -2.35 -14.41
C VAL A 24 -2.85 -2.15 -14.25
N TYR A 25 -2.49 -1.01 -13.69
CA TYR A 25 -1.10 -0.69 -13.40
C TYR A 25 -0.88 -0.74 -11.90
N SER A 26 0.35 -0.81 -11.48
CA SER A 26 0.63 -0.80 -10.06
C SER A 26 1.86 0.04 -9.77
N GLU A 27 1.89 0.62 -8.57
CA GLU A 27 3.02 1.37 -8.08
C GLU A 27 3.40 0.84 -6.72
N LYS A 28 4.68 0.77 -6.46
CA LYS A 28 5.21 0.29 -5.20
C LYS A 28 5.94 1.44 -4.52
N ILE A 29 5.54 1.77 -3.32
CA ILE A 29 6.06 2.92 -2.59
C ILE A 29 6.69 2.44 -1.31
N ALA A 30 7.92 2.86 -1.05
CA ALA A 30 8.57 2.55 0.21
C ALA A 30 8.08 3.56 1.24
N LEU A 31 7.35 3.10 2.25
CA LEU A 31 6.84 3.96 3.29
C LEU A 31 7.91 4.29 4.31
N GLU A 32 8.67 3.31 4.71
CA GLU A 32 9.72 3.51 5.69
C GLU A 32 10.74 2.41 5.56
N LYS A 33 12.01 2.75 5.60
CA LYS A 33 13.09 1.81 5.62
C LYS A 33 13.68 1.77 7.02
N THR A 34 13.80 0.57 7.56
CA THR A 34 14.52 0.41 8.80
C THR A 34 15.83 -0.30 8.50
N VAL A 35 16.61 -0.55 9.53
CA VAL A 35 17.91 -1.20 9.33
C VAL A 35 17.73 -2.56 8.67
N ALA A 36 16.71 -3.30 9.04
CA ALA A 36 16.57 -4.68 8.60
C ALA A 36 15.44 -4.90 7.61
N SER A 37 14.47 -4.01 7.55
CA SER A 37 13.32 -4.26 6.69
C SER A 37 12.77 -2.95 6.14
N THR A 38 11.85 -3.08 5.19
CA THR A 38 11.21 -1.92 4.57
C THR A 38 9.71 -2.19 4.54
N TYR A 39 8.93 -1.15 4.86
CA TYR A 39 7.48 -1.22 4.78
C TYR A 39 7.07 -0.61 3.45
N TYR A 40 6.22 -1.31 2.71
CA TYR A 40 5.83 -0.88 1.37
C TYR A 40 4.32 -0.70 1.28
N LEU A 41 3.93 0.18 0.39
CA LEU A 41 2.55 0.32 -0.04
C LEU A 41 2.50 0.00 -1.51
N ASN A 42 1.57 -0.85 -1.91
CA ASN A 42 1.37 -1.18 -3.31
C ASN A 42 -0.03 -0.73 -3.70
N ILE A 43 -0.14 0.02 -4.77
CA ILE A 43 -1.41 0.56 -5.25
C ILE A 43 -1.66 0.06 -6.64
N GLY A 44 -2.84 -0.52 -6.86
CA GLY A 44 -3.29 -0.88 -8.20
C GLY A 44 -4.26 0.17 -8.69
N TYR A 45 -4.12 0.61 -9.92
CA TYR A 45 -4.98 1.63 -10.47
C TYR A 45 -5.19 1.40 -11.96
N LYS A 46 -6.22 2.03 -12.50
CA LYS A 46 -6.45 2.03 -13.94
C LYS A 46 -6.49 3.49 -14.39
N LEU A 47 -6.36 3.72 -15.67
CA LEU A 47 -6.39 5.06 -16.21
C LEU A 47 -7.75 5.32 -16.84
N ASP A 48 -8.31 6.49 -16.53
CA ASP A 48 -9.57 6.90 -17.12
C ASP A 48 -9.33 7.19 -18.59
N LYS A 49 -10.14 6.64 -19.45
CA LYS A 49 -9.93 6.79 -20.89
C LYS A 49 -10.06 8.22 -21.34
N LYS A 50 -10.88 9.01 -20.70
CA LYS A 50 -11.08 10.38 -21.14
C LYS A 50 -10.05 11.34 -20.57
N SER A 51 -9.81 11.28 -19.28
CA SER A 51 -8.91 12.24 -18.65
C SER A 51 -7.52 11.72 -18.47
N ASN A 52 -7.33 10.42 -18.64
CA ASN A 52 -6.05 9.76 -18.41
C ASN A 52 -5.59 9.90 -16.96
N GLU A 53 -6.53 10.12 -16.06
CA GLU A 53 -6.20 10.20 -14.64
C GLU A 53 -6.28 8.82 -14.02
N GLY A 54 -5.49 8.62 -12.99
CA GLY A 54 -5.48 7.34 -12.30
C GLY A 54 -6.70 7.16 -11.42
N ILE A 55 -7.29 5.98 -11.49
CA ILE A 55 -8.42 5.63 -10.64
C ILE A 55 -7.96 4.48 -9.76
N PRO A 56 -7.88 4.68 -8.46
CA PRO A 56 -7.38 3.62 -7.58
C PRO A 56 -8.36 2.45 -7.54
N ILE A 57 -7.85 1.25 -7.57
CA ILE A 57 -8.65 0.05 -7.52
C ILE A 57 -8.43 -0.69 -6.22
N TRP A 58 -7.17 -0.93 -5.88
CA TRP A 58 -6.86 -1.69 -4.67
C TRP A 58 -5.53 -1.21 -4.10
N ALA A 59 -5.29 -1.56 -2.85
CA ALA A 59 -4.01 -1.30 -2.21
C ALA A 59 -3.70 -2.39 -1.21
N THR A 60 -2.43 -2.67 -1.06
CA THR A 60 -1.92 -3.57 -0.03
C THR A 60 -0.69 -2.94 0.58
N SER A 61 -0.31 -3.39 1.75
CA SER A 61 0.92 -2.95 2.38
C SER A 61 1.59 -4.14 3.01
N ASN A 62 2.90 -4.20 2.90
CA ASN A 62 3.64 -5.34 3.41
C ASN A 62 5.02 -4.92 3.87
N GLN A 63 5.68 -5.82 4.54
CA GLN A 63 7.01 -5.62 5.06
C GLN A 63 7.92 -6.65 4.41
N THR A 64 9.08 -6.21 3.92
CA THR A 64 10.05 -7.13 3.33
C THR A 64 11.38 -6.96 4.03
N GLY A 65 12.27 -7.91 3.80
CA GLY A 65 13.58 -7.90 4.40
C GLY A 65 13.64 -8.86 5.57
N LEU A 66 14.58 -8.64 6.46
CA LEU A 66 14.73 -9.50 7.61
C LEU A 66 13.74 -9.04 8.67
N ILE A 67 12.70 -9.81 8.88
CA ILE A 67 11.65 -9.44 9.80
C ILE A 67 11.97 -10.03 11.16
N CYS A 68 12.59 -9.23 12.01
CA CYS A 68 12.85 -9.67 13.37
C CYS A 68 12.78 -8.45 14.26
N GLY A 69 11.97 -8.54 15.27
CA GLY A 69 11.85 -7.46 16.24
C GLY A 69 10.73 -6.51 15.98
N SER A 70 10.51 -6.09 14.73
CA SER A 70 9.43 -5.18 14.41
C SER A 70 8.53 -5.83 13.38
N TYR A 71 7.23 -5.66 13.56
CA TYR A 71 6.22 -6.26 12.70
C TYR A 71 5.21 -5.21 12.30
N TRP A 72 5.09 -5.00 11.00
CA TRP A 72 4.20 -3.97 10.45
C TRP A 72 2.82 -4.54 10.22
N ASP A 73 1.82 -3.86 10.74
CA ASP A 73 0.42 -4.27 10.58
C ASP A 73 -0.39 -3.10 10.06
N PRO A 74 -0.64 -3.04 8.76
CA PRO A 74 -1.45 -1.95 8.22
C PRO A 74 -2.90 -2.12 8.65
N MET A 75 -3.49 -1.04 9.13
CA MET A 75 -4.85 -1.08 9.64
C MET A 75 -5.84 -0.39 8.72
N GLU A 76 -5.40 0.63 8.01
CA GLU A 76 -6.29 1.36 7.13
C GLU A 76 -5.50 2.00 6.01
N ILE A 77 -5.97 1.85 4.78
CA ILE A 77 -5.34 2.47 3.62
C ILE A 77 -6.41 3.21 2.85
N THR A 78 -6.17 4.48 2.55
CA THR A 78 -7.03 5.23 1.65
C THR A 78 -6.20 5.76 0.50
N VAL A 79 -6.76 5.75 -0.67
CA VAL A 79 -6.10 6.27 -1.86
C VAL A 79 -7.15 7.05 -2.64
N ASN A 80 -6.84 8.30 -2.94
CA ASN A 80 -7.76 9.18 -3.65
C ASN A 80 -7.03 9.83 -4.80
N LYS A 81 -7.74 10.05 -5.89
CA LYS A 81 -7.12 10.76 -6.97
C LYS A 81 -7.22 12.26 -6.70
N ILE A 82 -6.23 12.99 -7.19
CA ILE A 82 -6.23 14.44 -7.07
C ILE A 82 -6.67 14.97 -8.42
N HIS A 83 -7.84 15.61 -8.44
CA HIS A 83 -8.44 16.06 -9.67
C HIS A 83 -7.53 17.00 -10.44
N GLY A 84 -7.50 16.83 -11.74
CA GLY A 84 -6.70 17.69 -12.59
C GLY A 84 -5.24 17.32 -12.63
N THR A 85 -4.86 16.22 -12.02
CA THR A 85 -3.48 15.80 -12.01
C THR A 85 -3.38 14.32 -12.31
N ASP A 86 -2.15 13.87 -12.49
CA ASP A 86 -1.87 12.46 -12.69
C ASP A 86 -1.43 11.81 -11.37
N LYS A 87 -1.84 12.37 -10.24
CA LYS A 87 -1.34 11.90 -8.96
C LYS A 87 -2.43 11.31 -8.11
N LEU A 88 -2.03 10.34 -7.29
CA LEU A 88 -2.89 9.76 -6.28
C LEU A 88 -2.33 10.13 -4.92
N GLN A 89 -3.23 10.48 -4.01
CA GLN A 89 -2.84 10.77 -2.64
C GLN A 89 -3.16 9.57 -1.79
N TYR A 90 -2.22 9.15 -0.97
CA TYR A 90 -2.43 7.98 -0.13
C TYR A 90 -2.22 8.32 1.33
N THR A 91 -2.93 7.59 2.17
CA THR A 91 -2.74 7.64 3.62
C THR A 91 -2.76 6.21 4.11
N VAL A 92 -1.75 5.83 4.87
CA VAL A 92 -1.65 4.50 5.43
C VAL A 92 -1.48 4.63 6.94
N GLU A 93 -2.39 4.00 7.67
CA GLU A 93 -2.30 3.99 9.12
C GLU A 93 -2.11 2.56 9.55
N GLY A 94 -1.21 2.35 10.46
CA GLY A 94 -0.97 1.01 10.95
C GLY A 94 -0.23 1.03 12.26
N ILE A 95 0.19 -0.13 12.67
CA ILE A 95 0.86 -0.31 13.94
C ILE A 95 2.10 -1.12 13.72
N VAL A 96 3.19 -0.69 14.34
CA VAL A 96 4.41 -1.47 14.37
C VAL A 96 4.50 -2.07 15.77
N ASP A 97 4.52 -3.38 15.84
CA ASP A 97 4.69 -4.08 17.10
C ASP A 97 6.16 -4.41 17.27
N TRP A 98 6.72 -4.03 18.41
CA TRP A 98 8.09 -4.37 18.75
C TRP A 98 8.05 -5.56 19.67
N LYS A 99 8.64 -6.65 19.23
CA LYS A 99 8.55 -7.91 19.95
C LYS A 99 9.90 -8.48 20.29
N LEU A 100 9.95 -9.18 21.40
CA LEU A 100 11.08 -9.99 21.79
C LEU A 100 10.54 -11.39 21.94
N ALA A 101 10.97 -12.28 21.07
CA ALA A 101 10.44 -13.63 21.00
C ALA A 101 8.93 -13.56 20.79
N VAL A 102 8.13 -14.09 21.71
CA VAL A 102 6.68 -14.05 21.53
C VAL A 102 6.03 -12.91 22.28
N PHE A 103 6.81 -12.06 22.93
CA PHE A 103 6.25 -10.99 23.74
C PHE A 103 6.25 -9.69 22.98
N THR A 104 5.12 -9.00 22.98
CA THR A 104 5.05 -7.66 22.41
C THR A 104 5.52 -6.68 23.48
N LEU A 105 6.62 -6.00 23.20
CA LEU A 105 7.16 -5.04 24.14
C LEU A 105 6.36 -3.76 24.14
N TYR A 106 6.01 -3.28 22.96
CA TYR A 106 5.12 -2.16 22.83
C TYR A 106 4.69 -2.04 21.37
N SER A 107 3.64 -1.28 21.15
CA SER A 107 3.09 -1.05 19.84
C SER A 107 3.15 0.43 19.53
N GLN A 108 3.52 0.77 18.31
CA GLN A 108 3.71 2.15 17.94
C GLN A 108 2.83 2.45 16.74
N PRO A 109 1.88 3.38 16.87
CA PRO A 109 1.09 3.77 15.71
C PRO A 109 1.94 4.53 14.71
N ARG A 110 1.71 4.28 13.43
CA ARG A 110 2.42 4.97 12.37
C ARG A 110 1.42 5.44 11.34
N ASN A 111 1.69 6.61 10.79
CA ASN A 111 0.84 7.20 9.79
C ASN A 111 1.73 7.69 8.66
N PHE A 112 1.48 7.22 7.45
CA PHE A 112 2.25 7.62 6.28
C PHE A 112 1.33 8.27 5.28
N GLN A 113 1.74 9.41 4.74
CA GLN A 113 0.95 10.14 3.75
C GLN A 113 1.86 10.60 2.64
N GLY A 114 1.35 10.64 1.44
CA GLY A 114 2.14 11.11 0.33
C GLY A 114 1.35 11.07 -0.96
N THR A 115 2.04 11.34 -2.05
CA THR A 115 1.45 11.27 -3.37
C THR A 115 2.34 10.45 -4.27
N VAL A 116 1.74 9.87 -5.29
CA VAL A 116 2.49 9.11 -6.27
C VAL A 116 1.90 9.43 -7.64
N SER A 117 2.78 9.52 -8.64
CA SER A 117 2.34 9.81 -9.99
C SER A 117 1.90 8.53 -10.67
N THR A 118 0.80 8.62 -11.41
CA THR A 118 0.32 7.49 -12.18
C THR A 118 0.78 7.56 -13.62
N THR A 119 1.51 8.60 -13.99
CA THR A 119 1.98 8.70 -15.34
C THR A 119 3.05 7.67 -15.59
N GLN A 120 2.77 6.75 -16.51
CA GLN A 120 3.74 5.78 -16.88
C GLN A 120 4.58 6.40 -17.93
N THR A 121 5.81 6.64 -17.62
CA THR A 121 6.67 7.18 -18.62
C THR A 121 7.15 6.06 -19.45
N GLU A 122 6.70 6.04 -20.66
CA GLU A 122 7.04 4.99 -21.48
C GLU A 122 8.30 5.22 -22.10
N HIS A 123 9.08 4.32 -22.20
CA HIS A 123 10.32 4.54 -22.88
C HIS A 123 10.76 3.36 -23.62
#